data_a9fd95c799c08143e0410003511c28e9
#
_entry.id   a9fd95c799c08143e0410003511c28e9
#
_cell.length_a   1.000
_cell.length_b   1.000
_cell.length_c   1.000
_cell.angle_alpha   90.00
_cell.angle_beta   90.00
_cell.angle_gamma   90.00
#
_symmetry.space_group_name_H-M   'P 1'
#
loop_
_entity.id
_entity.type
_entity.pdbx_description
1 polymer ?
#
loop_
_entity_poly.entity_id
_entity_poly.type
_entity_poly.pdbx_seq_one_letter_code
_entity_poly.pdbx_strand_id
1 'polypeptide(L)'
;MTRTEILELANNCITGQRERDYGSPESNFKLIADFWSLYKGVDFSPIDVSMMMSLLKIARICNGGGSGDSFVDLAGYAACGGELYFEPLNHPNIKTD
;
A
#
# COMPACT_ATOMS: atom_id res chain seq x y z
N MET A 1 16.82 -5.28 12.67
CA MET A 1 15.38 -5.56 12.75
C MET A 1 15.11 -6.90 12.09
N THR A 2 14.38 -7.79 12.75
CA THR A 2 14.04 -9.10 12.20
C THR A 2 12.85 -8.98 11.23
N ARG A 3 12.66 -10.02 10.40
CA ARG A 3 11.49 -10.07 9.51
C ARG A 3 10.17 -10.03 10.29
N THR A 4 10.13 -10.66 11.46
CA THR A 4 8.96 -10.61 12.33
C THR A 4 8.68 -9.19 12.81
N GLU A 5 9.71 -8.49 13.27
CA GLU A 5 9.57 -7.08 13.70
C GLU A 5 9.10 -6.19 12.57
N ILE A 6 9.63 -6.37 11.36
CA ILE A 6 9.20 -5.62 10.18
C ILE A 6 7.72 -5.83 9.91
N LEU A 7 7.25 -7.06 9.93
CA LEU A 7 5.85 -7.38 9.70
C LEU A 7 4.93 -6.85 10.79
N GLU A 8 5.37 -6.92 12.05
CA GLU A 8 4.61 -6.36 13.17
C GLU A 8 4.49 -4.84 13.08
N LEU A 9 5.59 -4.16 12.77
CA LEU A 9 5.59 -2.70 12.59
C LEU A 9 4.74 -2.30 11.39
N ALA A 10 4.81 -3.03 10.29
CA ALA A 10 3.97 -2.78 9.12
C ALA A 10 2.49 -2.94 9.49
N ASN A 11 2.14 -3.98 10.20
CA ASN A 11 0.77 -4.18 10.65
C ASN A 11 0.28 -3.01 11.51
N ASN A 12 1.10 -2.54 12.45
CA ASN A 12 0.75 -1.42 13.31
C ASN A 12 0.57 -0.12 12.53
N CYS A 13 1.37 0.08 11.47
CA CYS A 13 1.28 1.28 10.63
C CYS A 13 0.02 1.33 9.78
N ILE A 14 -0.49 0.19 9.33
CA ILE A 14 -1.64 0.14 8.41
C ILE A 14 -2.97 -0.12 9.11
N THR A 15 -2.95 -0.38 10.42
CA THR A 15 -4.14 -0.62 11.24
C THR A 15 -4.17 0.36 12.42
N GLY A 16 -5.19 0.26 13.23
CA GLY A 16 -5.26 1.04 14.48
C GLY A 16 -5.38 2.54 14.26
N GLN A 17 -4.47 3.32 14.83
CA GLN A 17 -4.56 4.78 14.84
C GLN A 17 -4.50 5.38 13.45
N ARG A 18 -3.67 4.85 12.55
CA ARG A 18 -3.60 5.36 11.18
C ARG A 18 -4.94 5.20 10.47
N GLU A 19 -5.60 4.06 10.63
CA GLU A 19 -6.90 3.82 10.02
C GLU A 19 -7.95 4.75 10.60
N ARG A 20 -7.89 5.03 11.90
CA ARG A 20 -8.79 6.02 12.54
C ARG A 20 -8.57 7.43 12.03
N ASP A 21 -7.32 7.82 11.78
CA ASP A 21 -6.97 9.17 11.37
C ASP A 21 -7.21 9.42 9.88
N TYR A 22 -6.93 8.44 9.03
CA TYR A 22 -6.92 8.60 7.57
C TYR A 22 -7.96 7.76 6.85
N GLY A 23 -8.71 6.93 7.57
CA GLY A 23 -9.68 6.02 6.98
C GLY A 23 -9.04 4.73 6.48
N SER A 24 -9.85 3.88 5.88
CA SER A 24 -9.41 2.59 5.36
C SER A 24 -8.51 2.75 4.13
N PRO A 25 -7.67 1.75 3.83
CA PRO A 25 -6.91 1.75 2.58
C PRO A 25 -7.82 1.91 1.35
N GLU A 26 -9.01 1.30 1.35
CA GLU A 26 -9.95 1.41 0.24
C GLU A 26 -10.31 2.88 -0.05
N SER A 27 -10.72 3.63 0.99
CA SER A 27 -11.15 5.01 0.80
C SER A 27 -9.97 5.94 0.54
N ASN A 28 -8.86 5.78 1.25
CA ASN A 28 -7.68 6.62 1.11
C ASN A 28 -7.00 6.44 -0.24
N PHE A 29 -6.78 5.19 -0.64
CA PHE A 29 -6.12 4.89 -1.92
C PHE A 29 -7.02 5.24 -3.10
N LYS A 30 -8.34 5.10 -2.95
CA LYS A 30 -9.27 5.55 -3.97
C LYS A 30 -9.18 7.06 -4.20
N LEU A 31 -9.12 7.83 -3.13
CA LEU A 31 -8.99 9.29 -3.23
C LEU A 31 -7.68 9.68 -3.94
N ILE A 32 -6.57 9.04 -3.57
CA ILE A 32 -5.27 9.28 -4.22
C ILE A 32 -5.35 8.92 -5.69
N ALA A 33 -5.92 7.76 -6.01
CA ALA A 33 -6.08 7.30 -7.40
C ALA A 33 -6.90 8.29 -8.22
N ASP A 34 -7.98 8.82 -7.65
CA ASP A 34 -8.83 9.80 -8.31
C ASP A 34 -8.06 11.10 -8.61
N PHE A 35 -7.29 11.62 -7.67
CA PHE A 35 -6.46 12.79 -7.89
C PHE A 35 -5.37 12.55 -8.94
N TRP A 36 -4.70 11.41 -8.87
CA TRP A 36 -3.65 11.08 -9.85
C TRP A 36 -4.25 10.92 -11.25
N SER A 37 -5.42 10.29 -11.36
CA SER A 37 -6.13 10.13 -12.62
C SER A 37 -6.49 11.48 -13.23
N LEU A 38 -6.99 12.38 -12.41
CA LEU A 38 -7.33 13.73 -12.83
C LEU A 38 -6.09 14.50 -13.31
N TYR A 39 -5.00 14.43 -12.56
CA TYR A 39 -3.77 15.15 -12.87
C TYR A 39 -3.12 14.68 -14.17
N LYS A 40 -3.06 13.37 -14.39
CA LYS A 40 -2.36 12.78 -15.54
C LYS A 40 -3.27 12.53 -16.74
N GLY A 41 -4.58 12.55 -16.57
CA GLY A 41 -5.51 12.23 -17.64
C GLY A 41 -5.52 10.76 -18.04
N VAL A 42 -5.13 9.87 -17.14
CA VAL A 42 -5.19 8.41 -17.32
C VAL A 42 -5.79 7.80 -16.06
N ASP A 43 -6.39 6.62 -16.19
CA ASP A 43 -7.03 5.96 -15.06
C ASP A 43 -6.00 5.26 -14.17
N PHE A 44 -6.01 5.63 -12.89
CA PHE A 44 -5.30 4.92 -11.83
C PHE A 44 -6.31 4.25 -10.91
N SER A 45 -6.03 3.02 -10.51
CA SER A 45 -6.83 2.30 -9.52
C SER A 45 -6.19 2.43 -8.12
N PRO A 46 -6.94 2.10 -7.04
CA PRO A 46 -6.34 2.02 -5.71
C PRO A 46 -5.17 1.03 -5.64
N ILE A 47 -5.22 -0.07 -6.40
CA ILE A 47 -4.14 -1.04 -6.48
C ILE A 47 -2.90 -0.41 -7.13
N ASP A 48 -3.09 0.40 -8.18
CA ASP A 48 -1.99 1.15 -8.80
C ASP A 48 -1.29 2.04 -7.79
N VAL A 49 -2.05 2.72 -6.93
CA VAL A 49 -1.48 3.56 -5.86
C VAL A 49 -0.58 2.72 -4.95
N SER A 50 -1.07 1.58 -4.49
CA SER A 50 -0.30 0.67 -3.65
C SER A 50 0.99 0.23 -4.32
N MET A 51 0.93 -0.16 -5.59
CA MET A 51 2.11 -0.62 -6.34
C MET A 51 3.09 0.51 -6.60
N MET A 52 2.61 1.69 -6.97
CA MET A 52 3.47 2.85 -7.22
C MET A 52 4.16 3.33 -5.95
N MET A 53 3.46 3.33 -4.82
CA MET A 53 4.07 3.65 -3.53
C MET A 53 5.08 2.60 -3.10
N SER A 54 4.83 1.33 -3.40
CA SER A 54 5.81 0.25 -3.18
C SER A 54 7.08 0.49 -4.00
N LEU A 55 6.94 0.86 -5.26
CA LEU A 55 8.09 1.20 -6.13
C LEU A 55 8.86 2.40 -5.60
N LEU A 56 8.17 3.40 -5.05
CA LEU A 56 8.83 4.55 -4.42
C LEU A 56 9.69 4.10 -3.24
N LYS A 57 9.21 3.18 -2.42
CA LYS A 57 9.98 2.65 -1.29
C LYS A 57 11.16 1.82 -1.76
N ILE A 58 10.98 1.03 -2.82
CA ILE A 58 12.09 0.30 -3.45
C ILE A 58 13.17 1.26 -3.94
N ALA A 59 12.78 2.35 -4.59
CA ALA A 59 13.72 3.36 -5.05
C ALA A 59 14.52 3.97 -3.87
N ARG A 60 13.88 4.23 -2.76
CA ARG A 60 14.56 4.74 -1.55
C ARG A 60 15.55 3.73 -0.98
N ILE A 61 15.19 2.45 -0.96
CA ILE A 61 16.09 1.38 -0.52
C ILE A 61 17.31 1.32 -1.43
N CYS A 62 17.09 1.34 -2.73
CA CYS A 62 18.19 1.28 -3.72
C CYS A 62 19.12 2.49 -3.64
N ASN A 63 18.60 3.64 -3.25
CA ASN A 63 19.37 4.89 -3.16
C ASN A 63 20.10 5.04 -1.82
N GLY A 64 20.11 4.01 -0.97
CA GLY A 64 20.81 4.02 0.30
C GLY A 64 20.15 4.88 1.39
N GLY A 65 18.95 5.39 1.15
CA GLY A 65 18.20 6.20 2.11
C GLY A 65 17.48 5.35 3.15
N GLY A 66 17.89 4.12 3.33
CA GLY A 66 17.14 3.17 4.10
C GLY A 66 17.50 3.09 5.57
N SER A 67 16.78 3.79 6.40
CA SER A 67 16.44 3.23 7.71
C SER A 67 15.46 2.07 7.47
N GLY A 68 15.30 1.16 8.45
CA GLY A 68 14.34 0.05 8.34
C GLY A 68 12.91 0.46 7.96
N ASP A 69 12.57 1.73 8.07
CA ASP A 69 11.25 2.29 7.75
C ASP A 69 10.83 2.05 6.32
N SER A 70 11.75 2.09 5.36
CA SER A 70 11.41 1.84 3.95
C SER A 70 10.94 0.40 3.72
N PHE A 71 11.53 -0.57 4.40
CA PHE A 71 11.07 -1.96 4.34
C PHE A 71 9.72 -2.14 5.04
N VAL A 72 9.52 -1.50 6.17
CA VAL A 72 8.24 -1.49 6.89
C VAL A 72 7.14 -0.92 6.01
N ASP A 73 7.39 0.23 5.39
CA ASP A 73 6.44 0.88 4.51
C ASP A 73 6.14 0.05 3.27
N LEU A 74 7.16 -0.56 2.67
CA LEU A 74 6.99 -1.45 1.52
C LEU A 74 6.08 -2.63 1.87
N ALA A 75 6.32 -3.26 3.01
CA ALA A 75 5.48 -4.36 3.49
C ALA A 75 4.03 -3.90 3.72
N GLY A 76 3.84 -2.70 4.27
CA GLY A 76 2.53 -2.09 4.50
C GLY A 76 1.77 -1.84 3.20
N TYR A 77 2.41 -1.22 2.21
CA TYR A 77 1.79 -0.98 0.91
C TYR A 77 1.46 -2.29 0.19
N ALA A 78 2.34 -3.28 0.27
CA ALA A 78 2.08 -4.59 -0.34
C ALA A 78 0.87 -5.27 0.31
N ALA A 79 0.76 -5.21 1.63
CA ALA A 79 -0.37 -5.79 2.35
C ALA A 79 -1.69 -5.11 1.98
N CYS A 80 -1.71 -3.77 1.94
CA CYS A 80 -2.89 -3.01 1.54
C CYS A 80 -3.28 -3.31 0.09
N GLY A 81 -2.31 -3.36 -0.81
CA GLY A 81 -2.55 -3.69 -2.21
C GLY A 81 -3.09 -5.10 -2.39
N GLY A 82 -2.56 -6.06 -1.64
CA GLY A 82 -3.03 -7.44 -1.67
C GLY A 82 -4.48 -7.56 -1.18
N GLU A 83 -4.82 -6.86 -0.10
CA GLU A 83 -6.20 -6.85 0.40
C GLU A 83 -7.16 -6.28 -0.63
N LEU A 84 -6.80 -5.16 -1.27
CA LEU A 84 -7.60 -4.57 -2.33
C LEU A 84 -7.73 -5.49 -3.54
N TYR A 85 -6.64 -6.15 -3.92
CA TYR A 85 -6.61 -7.07 -5.05
C TYR A 85 -7.59 -8.22 -4.88
N PHE A 86 -7.69 -8.77 -3.66
CA PHE A 86 -8.55 -9.91 -3.37
C PHE A 86 -9.97 -9.53 -2.98
N GLU A 87 -10.34 -8.26 -3.05
CA GLU A 87 -11.72 -7.87 -2.86
C GLU A 87 -12.59 -8.39 -4.00
N PRO A 88 -13.78 -8.96 -3.69
CA PRO A 88 -14.65 -9.55 -4.72
C PRO A 88 -15.03 -8.60 -5.83
N LEU A 89 -15.10 -7.30 -5.53
CA LEU A 89 -15.44 -6.27 -6.51
C LEU A 89 -14.38 -6.10 -7.60
N ASN A 90 -13.10 -6.31 -7.24
CA ASN A 90 -11.99 -6.18 -8.18
C ASN A 90 -11.70 -7.49 -8.91
N HIS A 91 -11.75 -8.62 -8.19
CA HIS A 91 -11.39 -9.93 -8.72
C HIS A 91 -12.32 -11.01 -8.15
N PRO A 92 -13.60 -11.06 -8.61
CA PRO A 92 -14.60 -11.93 -7.98
C PRO A 92 -14.32 -13.43 -8.12
N ASN A 93 -13.48 -13.83 -9.07
CA ASN A 93 -13.18 -15.23 -9.35
C ASN A 93 -11.79 -15.69 -8.88
N ILE A 94 -11.04 -14.82 -8.22
CA ILE A 94 -9.72 -15.19 -7.71
C ILE A 94 -9.87 -16.03 -6.45
N LYS A 95 -9.12 -17.13 -6.42
CA LYS A 95 -9.01 -18.00 -5.25
C LYS A 95 -7.64 -17.83 -4.62
N THR A 96 -7.61 -17.78 -3.31
CA THR A 96 -6.36 -17.84 -2.55
C THR A 96 -5.98 -19.30 -2.33
N ASP A 97 -4.79 -19.66 -2.72
CA ASP A 97 -4.22 -20.98 -2.44
C ASP A 97 -3.42 -20.97 -1.14
#